data_2f23f5c71af17b83834fcbf5129a3272
#
_entry.id   2f23f5c71af17b83834fcbf5129a3272
#
_cell.length_a   1.000
_cell.length_b   1.000
_cell.length_c   1.000
_cell.angle_alpha   90.00
_cell.angle_beta   90.00
_cell.angle_gamma   90.00
#
_symmetry.space_group_name_H-M   'P 1'
#
loop_
_entity.id
_entity.type
_entity.pdbx_description
1 polymer ?
#
loop_
_entity_poly.entity_id
_entity_poly.type
_entity_poly.pdbx_seq_one_letter_code
_entity_poly.pdbx_strand_id
1 'polypeptide(L)'
;MRWLERLIGSRAPRDLLVEARAAFEAGDYATALSLWEPLAHAGVARAQNNIGVCFSNGLGVERDPILAVKWLSLAAEGGDPLGQRNLATAYLNGLGVARDGARAAELYRAAAEQGDALAQDFLSWMLLEGDVIETDLEGAHRWALAAAENGVAASMTRLGMLYHGAIGVERDPETAAAWWQRAADLGEADAQAMLGAAHHLGSGVPVDQRTALVWLLRAEAGGSTFAERFLGPVRATLSPEEIAEAARRARPTFQSASS
;
A
#
# COMPACT_ATOMS: atom_id res chain seq x y z
N MET A 1 -24.53 -28.60 -0.07
CA MET A 1 -24.65 -28.20 -1.48
C MET A 1 -26.09 -27.89 -1.91
N ARG A 2 -27.09 -28.74 -1.76
CA ARG A 2 -28.49 -28.51 -2.22
C ARG A 2 -29.19 -27.23 -1.68
N TRP A 3 -28.83 -26.71 -0.51
CA TRP A 3 -29.42 -25.47 0.02
C TRP A 3 -28.83 -24.22 -0.63
N LEU A 4 -27.55 -24.24 -0.99
CA LEU A 4 -26.86 -23.17 -1.70
C LEU A 4 -27.48 -22.98 -3.10
N GLU A 5 -27.70 -24.07 -3.82
CA GLU A 5 -28.37 -24.06 -5.14
C GLU A 5 -29.78 -23.45 -5.09
N ARG A 6 -30.48 -23.57 -3.94
CA ARG A 6 -31.78 -22.92 -3.73
C ARG A 6 -31.68 -21.40 -3.50
N LEU A 7 -30.58 -20.91 -2.92
CA LEU A 7 -30.36 -19.51 -2.61
C LEU A 7 -29.78 -18.72 -3.79
N ILE A 8 -28.86 -19.33 -4.53
CA ILE A 8 -28.16 -18.66 -5.64
C ILE A 8 -28.72 -19.03 -7.03
N GLY A 9 -29.70 -19.94 -7.10
CA GLY A 9 -30.24 -20.44 -8.36
C GLY A 9 -29.22 -21.22 -9.18
N SER A 10 -29.27 -21.12 -10.51
CA SER A 10 -28.34 -21.81 -11.42
C SER A 10 -27.03 -21.03 -11.66
N ARG A 11 -26.81 -19.91 -10.97
CA ARG A 11 -25.61 -19.07 -11.17
C ARG A 11 -24.40 -19.67 -10.44
N ALA A 12 -23.25 -19.64 -11.11
CA ALA A 12 -22.01 -20.08 -10.47
C ALA A 12 -21.58 -19.09 -9.36
N PRO A 13 -21.02 -19.56 -8.23
CA PRO A 13 -20.51 -18.67 -7.16
C PRO A 13 -19.52 -17.61 -7.68
N ARG A 14 -18.72 -17.95 -8.70
CA ARG A 14 -17.77 -17.03 -9.35
C ARG A 14 -18.49 -15.85 -10.02
N ASP A 15 -19.59 -16.08 -10.71
CA ASP A 15 -20.33 -15.04 -11.41
C ASP A 15 -20.97 -14.06 -10.41
N LEU A 16 -21.51 -14.60 -9.31
CA LEU A 16 -22.05 -13.78 -8.22
C LEU A 16 -20.99 -12.94 -7.52
N LEU A 17 -19.76 -13.45 -7.34
CA LEU A 17 -18.65 -12.65 -6.80
C LEU A 17 -18.29 -11.49 -7.72
N VAL A 18 -18.29 -11.70 -9.03
CA VAL A 18 -18.00 -10.63 -10.02
C VAL A 18 -19.12 -9.59 -10.02
N GLU A 19 -20.39 -10.00 -10.04
CA GLU A 19 -21.56 -9.11 -10.01
C GLU A 19 -21.58 -8.27 -8.71
N ALA A 20 -21.36 -8.93 -7.56
CA ALA A 20 -21.30 -8.25 -6.27
C ALA A 20 -20.16 -7.24 -6.18
N ARG A 21 -19.00 -7.58 -6.76
CA ARG A 21 -17.87 -6.66 -6.85
C ARG A 21 -18.20 -5.44 -7.69
N ALA A 22 -18.82 -5.62 -8.85
CA ALA A 22 -19.23 -4.52 -9.71
C ALA A 22 -20.24 -3.59 -9.00
N ALA A 23 -21.22 -4.16 -8.27
CA ALA A 23 -22.14 -3.39 -7.45
C ALA A 23 -21.41 -2.58 -6.36
N PHE A 24 -20.46 -3.19 -5.68
CA PHE A 24 -19.64 -2.53 -4.67
C PHE A 24 -18.82 -1.37 -5.25
N GLU A 25 -18.18 -1.56 -6.39
CA GLU A 25 -17.39 -0.53 -7.09
C GLU A 25 -18.28 0.63 -7.58
N ALA A 26 -19.55 0.35 -7.88
CA ALA A 26 -20.56 1.35 -8.21
C ALA A 26 -21.16 2.07 -6.98
N GLY A 27 -20.76 1.68 -5.75
CA GLY A 27 -21.32 2.22 -4.51
C GLY A 27 -22.67 1.61 -4.09
N ASP A 28 -23.18 0.64 -4.82
CA ASP A 28 -24.40 -0.10 -4.45
C ASP A 28 -24.06 -1.23 -3.47
N TYR A 29 -23.75 -0.81 -2.25
CA TYR A 29 -23.37 -1.72 -1.18
C TYR A 29 -24.49 -2.66 -0.76
N ALA A 30 -25.76 -2.25 -0.89
CA ALA A 30 -26.91 -3.07 -0.54
C ALA A 30 -27.00 -4.29 -1.47
N THR A 31 -26.91 -4.08 -2.79
CA THR A 31 -26.85 -5.17 -3.77
C THR A 31 -25.61 -6.04 -3.56
N ALA A 32 -24.43 -5.45 -3.36
CA ALA A 32 -23.20 -6.21 -3.12
C ALA A 32 -23.33 -7.15 -1.91
N LEU A 33 -23.82 -6.63 -0.78
CA LEU A 33 -24.04 -7.41 0.44
C LEU A 33 -25.05 -8.56 0.22
N SER A 34 -26.16 -8.29 -0.44
CA SER A 34 -27.20 -9.29 -0.73
C SER A 34 -26.67 -10.47 -1.56
N LEU A 35 -25.70 -10.21 -2.44
CA LEU A 35 -25.03 -11.22 -3.26
C LEU A 35 -23.93 -11.98 -2.50
N TRP A 36 -23.16 -11.28 -1.64
CA TRP A 36 -22.10 -11.91 -0.86
C TRP A 36 -22.62 -12.74 0.32
N GLU A 37 -23.72 -12.33 0.97
CA GLU A 37 -24.22 -12.99 2.18
C GLU A 37 -24.45 -14.50 2.01
N PRO A 38 -25.18 -15.00 0.99
CA PRO A 38 -25.35 -16.43 0.79
C PRO A 38 -24.06 -17.15 0.49
N LEU A 39 -23.11 -16.52 -0.21
CA LEU A 39 -21.79 -17.08 -0.51
C LEU A 39 -20.92 -17.17 0.75
N ALA A 40 -20.95 -16.15 1.60
CA ALA A 40 -20.19 -16.11 2.84
C ALA A 40 -20.70 -17.18 3.84
N HIS A 41 -22.01 -17.34 3.96
CA HIS A 41 -22.60 -18.42 4.74
C HIS A 41 -22.30 -19.81 4.18
N ALA A 42 -22.05 -19.92 2.87
CA ALA A 42 -21.58 -21.15 2.24
C ALA A 42 -20.08 -21.43 2.42
N GLY A 43 -19.34 -20.53 3.09
CA GLY A 43 -17.92 -20.69 3.34
C GLY A 43 -17.02 -20.14 2.23
N VAL A 44 -17.55 -19.32 1.30
CA VAL A 44 -16.71 -18.67 0.27
C VAL A 44 -15.88 -17.58 0.92
N ALA A 45 -14.60 -17.83 1.15
CA ALA A 45 -13.69 -16.99 1.93
C ALA A 45 -13.61 -15.54 1.39
N ARG A 46 -13.59 -15.36 0.06
CA ARG A 46 -13.61 -14.02 -0.56
C ARG A 46 -14.90 -13.23 -0.23
N ALA A 47 -16.05 -13.87 -0.19
CA ALA A 47 -17.31 -13.23 0.20
C ALA A 47 -17.30 -12.86 1.69
N GLN A 48 -16.76 -13.74 2.54
CA GLN A 48 -16.56 -13.48 3.98
C GLN A 48 -15.65 -12.26 4.20
N ASN A 49 -14.52 -12.18 3.49
CA ASN A 49 -13.65 -11.00 3.52
C ASN A 49 -14.41 -9.72 3.16
N ASN A 50 -15.15 -9.74 2.05
CA ASN A 50 -15.85 -8.55 1.56
C ASN A 50 -16.93 -8.06 2.54
N ILE A 51 -17.67 -8.97 3.17
CA ILE A 51 -18.62 -8.63 4.24
C ILE A 51 -17.87 -8.06 5.45
N GLY A 52 -16.75 -8.66 5.85
CA GLY A 52 -15.90 -8.13 6.92
C GLY A 52 -15.45 -6.70 6.67
N VAL A 53 -15.04 -6.37 5.44
CA VAL A 53 -14.68 -5.02 5.01
C VAL A 53 -15.88 -4.05 5.10
N CYS A 54 -17.08 -4.51 4.71
CA CYS A 54 -18.30 -3.69 4.84
C CYS A 54 -18.60 -3.32 6.29
N PHE A 55 -18.54 -4.28 7.23
CA PHE A 55 -18.73 -4.01 8.65
C PHE A 55 -17.60 -3.16 9.27
N SER A 56 -16.36 -3.35 8.82
CA SER A 56 -15.22 -2.56 9.29
C SER A 56 -15.35 -1.07 8.96
N ASN A 57 -15.91 -0.76 7.79
CA ASN A 57 -15.99 0.60 7.26
C ASN A 57 -17.39 1.21 7.29
N GLY A 58 -18.44 0.44 7.63
CA GLY A 58 -19.83 0.92 7.61
C GLY A 58 -20.38 1.09 6.19
N LEU A 59 -20.01 0.20 5.24
CA LEU A 59 -20.43 0.29 3.85
C LEU A 59 -21.72 -0.51 3.65
N GLY A 60 -22.84 0.18 3.51
CA GLY A 60 -24.18 -0.42 3.36
C GLY A 60 -24.74 -1.07 4.64
N VAL A 61 -24.01 -1.06 5.73
CA VAL A 61 -24.37 -1.56 7.06
C VAL A 61 -23.82 -0.64 8.13
N GLU A 62 -24.36 -0.71 9.34
CA GLU A 62 -23.76 -0.02 10.49
C GLU A 62 -22.35 -0.58 10.75
N ARG A 63 -21.43 0.32 11.07
CA ARG A 63 -20.04 -0.07 11.38
C ARG A 63 -19.98 -0.92 12.63
N ASP A 64 -19.48 -2.14 12.51
CA ASP A 64 -19.27 -3.07 13.62
C ASP A 64 -17.90 -3.77 13.47
N PRO A 65 -16.83 -3.21 14.09
CA PRO A 65 -15.49 -3.80 13.99
C PRO A 65 -15.39 -5.21 14.62
N ILE A 66 -16.22 -5.53 15.62
CA ILE A 66 -16.21 -6.83 16.26
C ILE A 66 -16.79 -7.89 15.30
N LEU A 67 -17.88 -7.57 14.62
CA LEU A 67 -18.47 -8.45 13.62
C LEU A 67 -17.57 -8.54 12.39
N ALA A 68 -16.91 -7.44 12.01
CA ALA A 68 -15.90 -7.44 10.94
C ALA A 68 -14.80 -8.47 11.21
N VAL A 69 -14.22 -8.47 12.42
CA VAL A 69 -13.18 -9.43 12.81
C VAL A 69 -13.68 -10.88 12.70
N LYS A 70 -14.92 -11.17 13.09
CA LYS A 70 -15.48 -12.53 12.95
C LYS A 70 -15.51 -12.99 11.49
N TRP A 71 -15.98 -12.13 10.58
CA TRP A 71 -16.01 -12.45 9.15
C TRP A 71 -14.61 -12.55 8.53
N LEU A 72 -13.71 -11.65 8.91
CA LEU A 72 -12.31 -11.68 8.45
C LEU A 72 -11.57 -12.92 8.97
N SER A 73 -11.89 -13.39 10.19
CA SER A 73 -11.32 -14.64 10.73
C SER A 73 -11.73 -15.83 9.90
N LEU A 74 -13.02 -15.95 9.56
CA LEU A 74 -13.50 -17.00 8.68
C LEU A 74 -12.82 -16.95 7.30
N ALA A 75 -12.66 -15.77 6.73
CA ALA A 75 -11.96 -15.59 5.45
C ALA A 75 -10.49 -16.00 5.53
N ALA A 76 -9.80 -15.62 6.59
CA ALA A 76 -8.41 -15.98 6.83
C ALA A 76 -8.21 -17.48 7.04
N GLU A 77 -9.09 -18.10 7.82
CA GLU A 77 -9.13 -19.57 8.01
C GLU A 77 -9.43 -20.31 6.70
N GLY A 78 -10.26 -19.72 5.84
CA GLY A 78 -10.52 -20.19 4.47
C GLY A 78 -9.39 -19.95 3.49
N GLY A 79 -8.27 -19.36 3.94
CA GLY A 79 -7.05 -19.14 3.17
C GLY A 79 -7.10 -17.93 2.22
N ASP A 80 -8.11 -17.05 2.32
CA ASP A 80 -8.17 -15.84 1.46
C ASP A 80 -7.07 -14.83 1.86
N PRO A 81 -6.13 -14.49 0.95
CA PRO A 81 -5.02 -13.60 1.30
C PRO A 81 -5.50 -12.18 1.68
N LEU A 82 -6.59 -11.68 1.09
CA LEU A 82 -7.16 -10.40 1.50
C LEU A 82 -7.79 -10.49 2.91
N GLY A 83 -8.43 -11.61 3.23
CA GLY A 83 -8.95 -11.89 4.57
C GLY A 83 -7.84 -11.94 5.62
N GLN A 84 -6.74 -12.62 5.32
CA GLN A 84 -5.55 -12.67 6.16
C GLN A 84 -4.96 -11.28 6.38
N ARG A 85 -4.73 -10.51 5.31
CA ARG A 85 -4.21 -9.14 5.41
C ARG A 85 -5.14 -8.21 6.20
N ASN A 86 -6.42 -8.23 5.94
CA ASN A 86 -7.38 -7.36 6.63
C ASN A 86 -7.52 -7.73 8.11
N LEU A 87 -7.49 -9.01 8.45
CA LEU A 87 -7.45 -9.48 9.84
C LEU A 87 -6.12 -9.08 10.53
N ALA A 88 -4.99 -9.19 9.82
CA ALA A 88 -3.69 -8.71 10.32
C ALA A 88 -3.75 -7.23 10.67
N THR A 89 -4.33 -6.40 9.80
CA THR A 89 -4.53 -4.97 10.05
C THR A 89 -5.42 -4.72 11.27
N ALA A 90 -6.46 -5.53 11.48
CA ALA A 90 -7.32 -5.44 12.66
C ALA A 90 -6.54 -5.73 13.96
N TYR A 91 -5.71 -6.77 13.99
CA TYR A 91 -4.83 -7.09 15.13
C TYR A 91 -3.77 -6.01 15.35
N LEU A 92 -3.12 -5.51 14.30
CA LEU A 92 -2.07 -4.49 14.40
C LEU A 92 -2.61 -3.21 15.05
N ASN A 93 -3.82 -2.81 14.70
CA ASN A 93 -4.43 -1.55 15.15
C ASN A 93 -5.40 -1.72 16.34
N GLY A 94 -5.74 -2.94 16.75
CA GLY A 94 -6.73 -3.18 17.81
C GLY A 94 -8.16 -2.83 17.40
N LEU A 95 -8.54 -3.07 16.13
CA LEU A 95 -9.85 -2.74 15.59
C LEU A 95 -10.82 -3.93 15.75
N GLY A 96 -11.72 -3.86 16.72
CA GLY A 96 -12.67 -4.94 17.00
C GLY A 96 -12.06 -6.17 17.70
N VAL A 97 -10.77 -6.14 17.99
CA VAL A 97 -10.00 -7.19 18.67
C VAL A 97 -8.87 -6.54 19.47
N ALA A 98 -8.38 -7.20 20.52
CA ALA A 98 -7.20 -6.73 21.23
C ALA A 98 -5.99 -6.66 20.31
N ARG A 99 -5.18 -5.60 20.44
CA ARG A 99 -3.95 -5.44 19.66
C ARG A 99 -3.00 -6.60 19.91
N ASP A 100 -2.56 -7.24 18.83
CA ASP A 100 -1.62 -8.34 18.85
C ASP A 100 -0.73 -8.28 17.59
N GLY A 101 0.43 -7.69 17.75
CA GLY A 101 1.36 -7.50 16.63
C GLY A 101 1.99 -8.79 16.15
N ALA A 102 2.23 -9.76 17.04
CA ALA A 102 2.78 -11.06 16.65
C ALA A 102 1.77 -11.82 15.77
N ARG A 103 0.52 -11.81 16.16
CA ARG A 103 -0.56 -12.41 15.36
C ARG A 103 -0.75 -11.69 14.03
N ALA A 104 -0.63 -10.37 14.01
CA ALA A 104 -0.65 -9.59 12.77
C ALA A 104 0.48 -10.01 11.82
N ALA A 105 1.70 -10.17 12.32
CA ALA A 105 2.84 -10.59 11.51
C ALA A 105 2.67 -11.99 10.91
N GLU A 106 2.13 -12.95 11.66
CA GLU A 106 1.81 -14.29 11.15
C GLU A 106 0.82 -14.23 9.98
N LEU A 107 -0.23 -13.44 10.12
CA LEU A 107 -1.27 -13.28 9.10
C LEU A 107 -0.75 -12.53 7.87
N TYR A 108 0.04 -11.46 8.06
CA TYR A 108 0.69 -10.78 6.95
C TYR A 108 1.64 -11.73 6.20
N ARG A 109 2.40 -12.56 6.91
CA ARG A 109 3.28 -13.57 6.29
C ARG A 109 2.48 -14.55 5.45
N ALA A 110 1.39 -15.08 5.99
CA ALA A 110 0.52 -16.02 5.26
C ALA A 110 -0.07 -15.39 3.97
N ALA A 111 -0.45 -14.12 4.00
CA ALA A 111 -0.93 -13.40 2.82
C ALA A 111 0.22 -13.07 1.85
N ALA A 112 1.39 -12.66 2.36
CA ALA A 112 2.58 -12.31 1.57
C ALA A 112 3.10 -13.52 0.78
N GLU A 113 3.12 -14.71 1.39
CA GLU A 113 3.51 -15.97 0.75
C GLU A 113 2.55 -16.35 -0.39
N GLN A 114 1.31 -15.89 -0.35
CA GLN A 114 0.33 -16.03 -1.43
C GLN A 114 0.40 -14.91 -2.48
N GLY A 115 1.35 -13.97 -2.35
CA GLY A 115 1.58 -12.90 -3.32
C GLY A 115 0.74 -11.63 -3.08
N ASP A 116 0.12 -11.45 -1.91
CA ASP A 116 -0.52 -10.18 -1.59
C ASP A 116 0.53 -9.08 -1.38
N ALA A 117 0.65 -8.17 -2.35
CA ALA A 117 1.69 -7.17 -2.38
C ALA A 117 1.67 -6.20 -1.19
N LEU A 118 0.48 -5.85 -0.69
CA LEU A 118 0.38 -5.00 0.49
C LEU A 118 0.79 -5.74 1.77
N ALA A 119 0.47 -7.03 1.89
CA ALA A 119 0.95 -7.83 3.01
C ALA A 119 2.48 -7.98 2.98
N GLN A 120 3.09 -8.13 1.78
CA GLN A 120 4.54 -8.12 1.61
C GLN A 120 5.15 -6.81 2.09
N ASP A 121 4.53 -5.66 1.76
CA ASP A 121 4.98 -4.34 2.21
C ASP A 121 4.91 -4.20 3.74
N PHE A 122 3.77 -4.54 4.34
CA PHE A 122 3.61 -4.49 5.80
C PHE A 122 4.59 -5.42 6.52
N LEU A 123 4.78 -6.64 6.03
CA LEU A 123 5.72 -7.59 6.63
C LEU A 123 7.16 -7.07 6.53
N SER A 124 7.56 -6.51 5.39
CA SER A 124 8.85 -5.86 5.23
C SER A 124 9.07 -4.74 6.25
N TRP A 125 8.07 -3.88 6.43
CA TRP A 125 8.12 -2.80 7.42
C TRP A 125 8.28 -3.35 8.85
N MET A 126 7.47 -4.34 9.24
CA MET A 126 7.54 -4.95 10.58
C MET A 126 8.90 -5.58 10.88
N LEU A 127 9.50 -6.26 9.88
CA LEU A 127 10.83 -6.87 10.01
C LEU A 127 11.97 -5.85 10.09
N LEU A 128 11.79 -4.68 9.47
CA LEU A 128 12.76 -3.59 9.50
C LEU A 128 12.75 -2.85 10.84
N GLU A 129 11.55 -2.48 11.33
CA GLU A 129 11.40 -1.69 12.56
C GLU A 129 11.76 -2.48 13.82
N GLY A 130 11.43 -3.76 13.88
CA GLY A 130 11.74 -4.61 15.02
C GLY A 130 10.94 -4.36 16.29
N ASP A 131 9.96 -3.46 16.26
CA ASP A 131 9.16 -3.06 17.42
C ASP A 131 8.13 -4.12 17.84
N VAL A 132 7.68 -4.92 16.89
CA VAL A 132 6.56 -5.86 17.04
C VAL A 132 7.03 -7.31 16.95
N ILE A 133 7.98 -7.58 16.07
CA ILE A 133 8.63 -8.86 15.85
C ILE A 133 10.14 -8.64 15.77
N GLU A 134 10.93 -9.70 15.95
CA GLU A 134 12.38 -9.60 15.84
C GLU A 134 12.81 -9.06 14.48
N THR A 135 13.80 -8.15 14.50
CA THR A 135 14.37 -7.55 13.28
C THR A 135 15.02 -8.61 12.41
N ASP A 136 14.62 -8.64 11.14
CA ASP A 136 15.23 -9.45 10.08
C ASP A 136 15.44 -8.57 8.83
N LEU A 137 16.64 -8.00 8.72
CA LEU A 137 16.95 -7.05 7.64
C LEU A 137 16.99 -7.73 6.27
N GLU A 138 17.41 -8.99 6.20
CA GLU A 138 17.39 -9.78 4.96
C GLU A 138 15.96 -10.08 4.53
N GLY A 139 15.14 -10.52 5.47
CA GLY A 139 13.70 -10.73 5.25
C GLY A 139 12.99 -9.43 4.86
N ALA A 140 13.30 -8.32 5.53
CA ALA A 140 12.75 -7.00 5.20
C ALA A 140 13.06 -6.59 3.75
N HIS A 141 14.33 -6.73 3.33
CA HIS A 141 14.74 -6.46 1.95
C HIS A 141 14.02 -7.37 0.95
N ARG A 142 13.99 -8.69 1.20
CA ARG A 142 13.32 -9.66 0.32
C ARG A 142 11.86 -9.35 0.12
N TRP A 143 11.11 -9.03 1.18
CA TRP A 143 9.69 -8.71 1.09
C TRP A 143 9.43 -7.33 0.48
N ALA A 144 10.31 -6.34 0.77
CA ALA A 144 10.25 -5.05 0.08
C ALA A 144 10.43 -5.20 -1.43
N LEU A 145 11.38 -6.06 -1.87
CA LEU A 145 11.61 -6.32 -3.28
C LEU A 145 10.38 -6.95 -3.93
N ALA A 146 9.81 -7.99 -3.32
CA ALA A 146 8.61 -8.64 -3.82
C ALA A 146 7.42 -7.67 -3.96
N ALA A 147 7.18 -6.82 -2.96
CA ALA A 147 6.13 -5.80 -3.00
C ALA A 147 6.40 -4.72 -4.07
N ALA A 148 7.65 -4.27 -4.20
CA ALA A 148 8.06 -3.27 -5.19
C ALA A 148 7.91 -3.77 -6.63
N GLU A 149 8.21 -5.04 -6.89
CA GLU A 149 8.00 -5.70 -8.19
C GLU A 149 6.50 -5.76 -8.54
N ASN A 150 5.64 -5.84 -7.55
CA ASN A 150 4.18 -5.76 -7.68
C ASN A 150 3.64 -4.31 -7.67
N GLY A 151 4.51 -3.30 -7.77
CA GLY A 151 4.11 -1.91 -7.96
C GLY A 151 3.83 -1.13 -6.67
N VAL A 152 4.18 -1.65 -5.48
CA VAL A 152 3.99 -0.92 -4.21
C VAL A 152 5.04 0.17 -4.06
N ALA A 153 4.65 1.43 -4.25
CA ALA A 153 5.56 2.57 -4.24
C ALA A 153 6.26 2.76 -2.87
N ALA A 154 5.56 2.53 -1.76
CA ALA A 154 6.15 2.60 -0.41
C ALA A 154 7.31 1.60 -0.24
N SER A 155 7.18 0.39 -0.78
CA SER A 155 8.26 -0.60 -0.78
C SER A 155 9.43 -0.19 -1.66
N MET A 156 9.19 0.47 -2.80
CA MET A 156 10.25 1.03 -3.64
C MET A 156 11.02 2.12 -2.88
N THR A 157 10.31 3.01 -2.17
CA THR A 157 10.92 4.03 -1.31
C THR A 157 11.79 3.39 -0.22
N ARG A 158 11.27 2.35 0.43
CA ARG A 158 11.99 1.58 1.45
C ARG A 158 13.26 0.93 0.90
N LEU A 159 13.20 0.30 -0.28
CA LEU A 159 14.39 -0.25 -0.95
C LEU A 159 15.45 0.82 -1.20
N GLY A 160 15.05 1.98 -1.67
CA GLY A 160 15.97 3.10 -1.83
C GLY A 160 16.66 3.49 -0.52
N MET A 161 15.90 3.51 0.60
CA MET A 161 16.50 3.78 1.92
C MET A 161 17.46 2.68 2.37
N LEU A 162 17.12 1.40 2.14
CA LEU A 162 17.98 0.26 2.50
C LEU A 162 19.33 0.34 1.77
N TYR A 163 19.33 0.55 0.45
CA TYR A 163 20.56 0.66 -0.35
C TYR A 163 21.36 1.92 -0.03
N HIS A 164 20.69 3.06 0.19
CA HIS A 164 21.37 4.31 0.55
C HIS A 164 22.05 4.24 1.92
N GLY A 165 21.35 3.65 2.89
CA GLY A 165 21.77 3.56 4.29
C GLY A 165 22.64 2.34 4.63
N ALA A 166 22.91 1.43 3.70
CA ALA A 166 23.57 0.15 3.96
C ALA A 166 22.84 -0.70 5.03
N ILE A 167 21.50 -0.74 4.97
CA ILE A 167 20.68 -1.42 5.98
C ILE A 167 20.34 -2.83 5.47
N GLY A 168 21.02 -3.85 5.98
CA GLY A 168 20.85 -5.25 5.56
C GLY A 168 21.33 -5.57 4.15
N VAL A 169 21.87 -4.60 3.43
CA VAL A 169 22.43 -4.72 2.08
C VAL A 169 23.70 -3.88 1.96
N GLU A 170 24.52 -4.14 0.97
CA GLU A 170 25.66 -3.28 0.64
C GLU A 170 25.17 -1.90 0.17
N ARG A 171 25.92 -0.85 0.52
CA ARG A 171 25.58 0.51 0.13
C ARG A 171 25.68 0.68 -1.38
N ASP A 172 24.59 1.10 -1.99
CA ASP A 172 24.52 1.37 -3.44
C ASP A 172 23.61 2.59 -3.69
N PRO A 173 24.17 3.81 -3.74
CA PRO A 173 23.39 5.02 -3.98
C PRO A 173 22.75 5.08 -5.36
N GLU A 174 23.34 4.43 -6.38
CA GLU A 174 22.78 4.41 -7.75
C GLU A 174 21.49 3.58 -7.77
N THR A 175 21.54 2.37 -7.19
CA THR A 175 20.36 1.53 -7.01
C THR A 175 19.31 2.22 -6.13
N ALA A 176 19.73 2.92 -5.08
CA ALA A 176 18.80 3.70 -4.25
C ALA A 176 18.05 4.77 -5.05
N ALA A 177 18.78 5.57 -5.82
CA ALA A 177 18.19 6.62 -6.67
C ALA A 177 17.26 6.04 -7.75
N ALA A 178 17.60 4.89 -8.31
CA ALA A 178 16.75 4.19 -9.28
C ALA A 178 15.41 3.74 -8.66
N TRP A 179 15.42 3.21 -7.44
CA TRP A 179 14.20 2.85 -6.73
C TRP A 179 13.35 4.08 -6.37
N TRP A 180 13.98 5.15 -5.87
CA TRP A 180 13.26 6.41 -5.60
C TRP A 180 12.67 7.02 -6.87
N GLN A 181 13.37 6.95 -8.01
CA GLN A 181 12.82 7.41 -9.29
C GLN A 181 11.54 6.66 -9.64
N ARG A 182 11.53 5.31 -9.54
CA ARG A 182 10.34 4.50 -9.82
C ARG A 182 9.16 4.84 -8.90
N ALA A 183 9.41 5.00 -7.60
CA ALA A 183 8.38 5.39 -6.65
C ALA A 183 7.87 6.84 -6.89
N ALA A 184 8.78 7.77 -7.19
CA ALA A 184 8.47 9.17 -7.48
C ALA A 184 7.60 9.32 -8.74
N ASP A 185 7.84 8.50 -9.75
CA ASP A 185 7.03 8.45 -10.98
C ASP A 185 5.60 7.93 -10.72
N LEU A 186 5.42 7.12 -9.68
CA LEU A 186 4.10 6.69 -9.18
C LEU A 186 3.43 7.75 -8.27
N GLY A 187 4.11 8.87 -8.01
CA GLY A 187 3.58 9.97 -7.20
C GLY A 187 3.84 9.84 -5.70
N GLU A 188 4.68 8.90 -5.27
CA GLU A 188 5.01 8.72 -3.86
C GLU A 188 5.83 9.93 -3.35
N ALA A 189 5.29 10.63 -2.35
CA ALA A 189 5.81 11.94 -1.96
C ALA A 189 7.19 11.87 -1.28
N ASP A 190 7.41 10.87 -0.44
CA ASP A 190 8.70 10.72 0.24
C ASP A 190 9.80 10.29 -0.72
N ALA A 191 9.50 9.44 -1.72
CA ALA A 191 10.44 9.12 -2.79
C ALA A 191 10.79 10.36 -3.64
N GLN A 192 9.81 11.21 -3.95
CA GLN A 192 10.07 12.48 -4.64
C GLN A 192 11.03 13.37 -3.83
N ALA A 193 10.86 13.44 -2.50
CA ALA A 193 11.75 14.17 -1.62
C ALA A 193 13.17 13.57 -1.60
N MET A 194 13.28 12.24 -1.49
CA MET A 194 14.57 11.53 -1.49
C MET A 194 15.30 11.70 -2.83
N LEU A 195 14.58 11.61 -3.95
CA LEU A 195 15.14 11.81 -5.27
C LEU A 195 15.60 13.27 -5.47
N GLY A 196 14.82 14.24 -4.99
CA GLY A 196 15.20 15.64 -4.98
C GLY A 196 16.47 15.90 -4.16
N ALA A 197 16.57 15.29 -2.98
CA ALA A 197 17.78 15.33 -2.17
C ALA A 197 18.97 14.64 -2.86
N ALA A 198 18.75 13.52 -3.53
CA ALA A 198 19.78 12.81 -4.29
C ALA A 198 20.36 13.68 -5.41
N HIS A 199 19.52 14.39 -6.19
CA HIS A 199 19.97 15.35 -7.19
C HIS A 199 20.67 16.57 -6.59
N HIS A 200 20.26 17.05 -5.41
CA HIS A 200 20.94 18.15 -4.73
C HIS A 200 22.37 17.78 -4.29
N LEU A 201 22.51 16.57 -3.74
CA LEU A 201 23.75 16.09 -3.12
C LEU A 201 24.66 15.32 -4.10
N GLY A 202 24.17 14.92 -5.26
CA GLY A 202 24.92 14.05 -6.17
C GLY A 202 25.02 12.60 -5.67
N SER A 203 24.00 12.11 -4.95
CA SER A 203 24.00 10.77 -4.37
C SER A 203 23.34 9.76 -5.32
N GLY A 204 24.15 8.98 -6.04
CA GLY A 204 23.68 8.00 -7.02
C GLY A 204 23.16 8.60 -8.34
N VAL A 205 23.06 9.91 -8.43
CA VAL A 205 22.68 10.67 -9.64
C VAL A 205 23.56 11.92 -9.74
N PRO A 206 23.76 12.46 -10.95
CA PRO A 206 24.48 13.74 -11.12
C PRO A 206 23.78 14.87 -10.36
N VAL A 207 24.60 15.81 -9.86
CA VAL A 207 24.09 17.05 -9.24
C VAL A 207 23.29 17.84 -10.27
N ASP A 208 22.02 18.11 -9.97
CA ASP A 208 21.14 18.95 -10.78
C ASP A 208 20.14 19.68 -9.86
N GLN A 209 20.44 20.95 -9.56
CA GLN A 209 19.64 21.74 -8.63
C GLN A 209 18.25 22.08 -9.17
N ARG A 210 18.08 22.19 -10.50
CA ARG A 210 16.77 22.44 -11.12
C ARG A 210 15.86 21.24 -11.00
N THR A 211 16.39 20.06 -11.34
CA THR A 211 15.65 18.79 -11.17
C THR A 211 15.40 18.51 -9.69
N ALA A 212 16.35 18.77 -8.80
CA ALA A 212 16.15 18.70 -7.35
C ALA A 212 14.95 19.53 -6.90
N LEU A 213 14.89 20.81 -7.33
CA LEU A 213 13.77 21.68 -6.94
C LEU A 213 12.42 21.19 -7.49
N VAL A 214 12.37 20.67 -8.70
CA VAL A 214 11.14 20.11 -9.27
C VAL A 214 10.60 18.97 -8.41
N TRP A 215 11.44 18.01 -8.04
CA TRP A 215 11.04 16.88 -7.23
C TRP A 215 10.65 17.28 -5.81
N LEU A 216 11.42 18.18 -5.18
CA LEU A 216 11.10 18.69 -3.83
C LEU A 216 9.77 19.46 -3.79
N LEU A 217 9.44 20.25 -4.82
CA LEU A 217 8.15 20.94 -4.90
C LEU A 217 6.99 19.98 -5.10
N ARG A 218 7.17 18.89 -5.85
CA ARG A 218 6.16 17.83 -5.97
C ARG A 218 5.96 17.10 -4.64
N ALA A 219 7.04 16.78 -3.95
CA ALA A 219 7.02 16.15 -2.64
C ALA A 219 6.29 17.03 -1.60
N GLU A 220 6.58 18.34 -1.57
CA GLU A 220 5.89 19.30 -0.71
C GLU A 220 4.39 19.32 -1.00
N ALA A 221 4.00 19.38 -2.27
CA ALA A 221 2.60 19.34 -2.68
C ALA A 221 1.92 17.99 -2.35
N GLY A 222 2.68 16.89 -2.32
CA GLY A 222 2.24 15.56 -1.88
C GLY A 222 2.23 15.35 -0.37
N GLY A 223 2.65 16.36 0.42
CA GLY A 223 2.64 16.33 1.89
C GLY A 223 3.87 15.70 2.55
N SER A 224 4.98 15.47 1.80
CA SER A 224 6.22 14.99 2.39
C SER A 224 6.89 16.05 3.25
N THR A 225 7.10 15.76 4.52
CA THR A 225 7.85 16.61 5.45
C THR A 225 9.37 16.57 5.22
N PHE A 226 9.88 15.56 4.51
CA PHE A 226 11.30 15.47 4.16
C PHE A 226 11.73 16.58 3.18
N ALA A 227 10.84 17.02 2.31
CA ALA A 227 11.12 18.06 1.32
C ALA A 227 11.55 19.39 1.98
N GLU A 228 10.98 19.75 3.12
CA GLU A 228 11.22 21.01 3.81
C GLU A 228 12.71 21.27 4.10
N ARG A 229 13.44 20.21 4.45
CA ARG A 229 14.87 20.28 4.80
C ARG A 229 15.75 20.73 3.63
N PHE A 230 15.34 20.44 2.40
CA PHE A 230 16.14 20.65 1.19
C PHE A 230 15.66 21.83 0.33
N LEU A 231 14.41 22.26 0.46
CA LEU A 231 13.83 23.33 -0.36
C LEU A 231 14.61 24.65 -0.22
N GLY A 232 14.94 25.07 1.00
CA GLY A 232 15.70 26.28 1.25
C GLY A 232 17.11 26.23 0.64
N PRO A 233 17.94 25.23 0.99
CA PRO A 233 19.26 25.02 0.41
C PRO A 233 19.27 24.99 -1.12
N VAL A 234 18.36 24.24 -1.74
CA VAL A 234 18.29 24.13 -3.21
C VAL A 234 17.90 25.47 -3.86
N ARG A 235 16.88 26.16 -3.33
CA ARG A 235 16.48 27.50 -3.84
C ARG A 235 17.62 28.52 -3.76
N ALA A 236 18.47 28.47 -2.75
CA ALA A 236 19.60 29.38 -2.57
C ALA A 236 20.68 29.23 -3.66
N THR A 237 20.68 28.14 -4.41
CA THR A 237 21.66 27.86 -5.49
C THR A 237 21.15 28.28 -6.88
N LEU A 238 19.89 28.68 -6.99
CA LEU A 238 19.21 28.94 -8.27
C LEU A 238 18.84 30.43 -8.43
N SER A 239 18.81 30.89 -9.67
CA SER A 239 18.26 32.22 -10.01
C SER A 239 16.74 32.25 -9.86
N PRO A 240 16.13 33.46 -9.74
CA PRO A 240 14.68 33.60 -9.70
C PRO A 240 13.97 32.98 -10.92
N GLU A 241 14.59 33.06 -12.10
CA GLU A 241 14.08 32.53 -13.36
C GLU A 241 14.06 30.99 -13.32
N GLU A 242 15.14 30.37 -12.81
CA GLU A 242 15.25 28.92 -12.66
C GLU A 242 14.26 28.37 -11.62
N ILE A 243 14.04 29.10 -10.53
CA ILE A 243 13.02 28.75 -9.53
C ILE A 243 11.63 28.80 -10.16
N ALA A 244 11.32 29.84 -10.91
CA ALA A 244 10.03 29.98 -11.59
C ALA A 244 9.80 28.84 -12.63
N GLU A 245 10.86 28.47 -13.36
CA GLU A 245 10.79 27.34 -14.31
C GLU A 245 10.56 26.02 -13.59
N ALA A 246 11.31 25.73 -12.53
CA ALA A 246 11.13 24.52 -11.74
C ALA A 246 9.70 24.44 -11.15
N ALA A 247 9.16 25.56 -10.68
CA ALA A 247 7.80 25.63 -10.18
C ALA A 247 6.73 25.36 -11.26
N ARG A 248 6.97 25.79 -12.50
CA ARG A 248 6.08 25.41 -13.63
C ARG A 248 6.13 23.91 -13.91
N ARG A 249 7.33 23.31 -13.97
CA ARG A 249 7.54 21.88 -14.23
C ARG A 249 7.03 20.98 -13.09
N ALA A 250 7.00 21.46 -11.86
CA ALA A 250 6.50 20.72 -10.71
C ALA A 250 4.98 20.55 -10.71
N ARG A 251 4.24 21.46 -11.37
CA ARG A 251 2.77 21.36 -11.44
C ARG A 251 2.35 20.07 -12.11
N PRO A 252 1.31 19.38 -11.58
CA PRO A 252 0.73 18.23 -12.27
C PRO A 252 0.30 18.67 -13.67
N THR A 253 0.76 17.99 -14.71
CA THR A 253 0.14 18.07 -16.02
C THR A 253 -1.22 17.40 -15.90
N PHE A 254 -2.30 18.17 -15.78
CA PHE A 254 -3.64 17.66 -16.00
C PHE A 254 -3.68 17.17 -17.45
N GLN A 255 -3.48 15.87 -17.65
CA GLN A 255 -3.97 15.25 -18.85
C GLN A 255 -5.49 15.41 -18.77
N SER A 256 -6.02 16.35 -19.55
CA SER A 256 -7.45 16.43 -19.85
C SER A 256 -7.83 15.04 -20.37
N ALA A 257 -8.53 14.27 -19.53
CA ALA A 257 -9.27 13.12 -20.01
C ALA A 257 -10.29 13.66 -21.01
N SER A 258 -9.91 13.65 -22.28
CA SER A 258 -10.79 13.95 -23.39
C SER A 258 -11.66 12.72 -23.64
N SER A 259 -12.94 12.86 -23.28
CA SER A 259 -14.13 12.23 -23.86
C SER A 259 -14.18 10.71 -23.90
#